data_298aa74d72b61c1c1fc9b30ef39bec18
#
_entry.id   298aa74d72b61c1c1fc9b30ef39bec18
#
_cell.length_a   1.000
_cell.length_b   1.000
_cell.length_c   1.000
_cell.angle_alpha   90.00
_cell.angle_beta   90.00
_cell.angle_gamma   90.00
#
_symmetry.space_group_name_H-M   'P 1'
#
loop_
_entity.id
_entity.type
_entity.pdbx_description
1 polymer ?
#
loop_
_entity_poly.entity_id
_entity_poly.type
_entity_poly.pdbx_seq_one_letter_code
_entity_poly.pdbx_strand_id
1 'polypeptide(L)'
;MFQRISMGWQLTKQAMQSLKLDKELLVFPLLSGIACLFVLASFAVPLFLTGSLDSLEGGQENAAQNVLAWLVLFAFYFINYFVITFFNSALVGCAVIRLKGGDPTVSDGFHSALPRLPQIAGWSLVAATVGVLLKVIESRSERVGEMVAGLL
;
A
#
# COMPACT_ATOMS: atom_id res chain seq x y z
N MET A 1 31.98 -1.28 -12.12
CA MET A 1 30.80 -1.35 -11.24
C MET A 1 30.44 0.04 -10.70
N PHE A 2 31.38 0.81 -10.18
CA PHE A 2 31.15 2.17 -9.65
C PHE A 2 30.57 3.19 -10.65
N GLN A 3 30.95 3.14 -11.92
CA GLN A 3 30.41 4.04 -12.95
C GLN A 3 28.89 3.85 -13.21
N ARG A 4 28.38 2.62 -13.07
CA ARG A 4 26.93 2.36 -13.21
C ARG A 4 26.13 2.91 -12.02
N ILE A 5 26.72 2.87 -10.83
CA ILE A 5 26.12 3.42 -9.62
C ILE A 5 26.11 4.96 -9.68
N SER A 6 27.22 5.58 -10.13
CA SER A 6 27.27 7.04 -10.27
C SER A 6 26.33 7.57 -11.35
N MET A 7 26.18 6.83 -12.45
CA MET A 7 25.22 7.17 -13.50
C MET A 7 23.77 7.04 -13.01
N GLY A 8 23.45 5.98 -12.27
CA GLY A 8 22.14 5.84 -11.61
C GLY A 8 21.86 6.98 -10.64
N TRP A 9 22.84 7.39 -9.84
CA TRP A 9 22.70 8.50 -8.91
C TRP A 9 22.50 9.84 -9.62
N GLN A 10 23.19 10.09 -10.72
CA GLN A 10 22.99 11.29 -11.54
C GLN A 10 21.59 11.34 -12.18
N LEU A 11 21.12 10.20 -12.70
CA LEU A 11 19.75 10.09 -13.24
C LEU A 11 18.69 10.32 -12.16
N THR A 12 18.89 9.75 -10.97
CA THR A 12 18.01 9.98 -9.82
C THR A 12 18.00 11.45 -9.40
N LYS A 13 19.16 12.11 -9.39
CA LYS A 13 19.25 13.52 -9.04
C LYS A 13 18.58 14.43 -10.08
N GLN A 14 18.72 14.11 -11.37
CA GLN A 14 18.02 14.83 -12.47
C GLN A 14 16.51 14.61 -12.40
N ALA A 15 16.06 13.37 -12.15
CA ALA A 15 14.65 13.07 -11.96
C ALA A 15 14.06 13.81 -10.74
N MET A 16 14.81 13.88 -9.63
CA MET A 16 14.41 14.66 -8.44
C MET A 16 14.36 16.16 -8.70
N GLN A 17 15.26 16.69 -9.51
CA GLN A 17 15.24 18.11 -9.87
C GLN A 17 14.03 18.44 -10.76
N SER A 18 13.72 17.58 -11.73
CA SER A 18 12.50 17.71 -12.55
C SER A 18 11.22 17.60 -11.70
N LEU A 19 11.20 16.70 -10.72
CA LEU A 19 10.08 16.53 -9.79
C LEU A 19 9.86 17.77 -8.88
N LYS A 20 10.95 18.44 -8.48
CA LYS A 20 10.87 19.68 -7.68
C LYS A 20 10.32 20.88 -8.46
N LEU A 21 10.45 20.86 -9.77
CA LEU A 21 9.90 21.89 -10.66
C LEU A 21 8.38 21.70 -10.86
N ASP A 22 7.92 20.45 -10.75
CA ASP A 22 6.51 20.10 -10.92
C ASP A 22 5.87 19.78 -9.57
N LYS A 23 5.49 20.83 -8.84
CA LYS A 23 4.82 20.70 -7.53
C LYS A 23 3.54 19.88 -7.61
N GLU A 24 2.88 19.84 -8.74
CA GLU A 24 1.67 19.07 -8.99
C GLU A 24 1.90 17.56 -8.92
N LEU A 25 3.07 17.07 -9.36
CA LEU A 25 3.43 15.66 -9.25
C LEU A 25 3.65 15.21 -7.80
N LEU A 26 4.10 16.13 -6.92
CA LEU A 26 4.31 15.84 -5.50
C LEU A 26 3.01 15.74 -4.70
N VAL A 27 1.90 16.28 -5.23
CA VAL A 27 0.59 16.21 -4.59
C VAL A 27 0.10 14.76 -4.48
N PHE A 28 0.35 13.92 -5.48
CA PHE A 28 -0.15 12.54 -5.49
C PHE A 28 0.44 11.66 -4.37
N PRO A 29 1.77 11.61 -4.14
CA PRO A 29 2.34 10.88 -3.00
C PRO A 29 1.86 11.41 -1.66
N LEU A 30 1.74 12.74 -1.51
CA LEU A 30 1.25 13.35 -0.28
C LEU A 30 -0.22 12.97 -0.03
N LEU A 31 -1.06 13.08 -1.05
CA LEU A 31 -2.48 12.74 -0.97
C LEU A 31 -2.67 11.23 -0.70
N SER A 32 -1.87 10.38 -1.36
CA SER A 32 -1.83 8.95 -1.08
C SER A 32 -1.46 8.65 0.37
N GLY A 33 -0.42 9.31 0.91
CA GLY A 33 -0.02 9.16 2.30
C GLY A 33 -1.13 9.56 3.29
N ILE A 34 -1.78 10.70 3.05
CA ILE A 34 -2.92 11.16 3.87
C ILE A 34 -4.07 10.17 3.78
N ALA A 35 -4.43 9.70 2.58
CA ALA A 35 -5.50 8.72 2.39
C ALA A 35 -5.20 7.39 3.10
N CYS A 36 -3.96 6.90 3.04
CA CYS A 36 -3.54 5.71 3.77
C CYS A 36 -3.62 5.89 5.28
N LEU A 37 -3.27 7.08 5.81
CA LEU A 37 -3.44 7.39 7.23
C LEU A 37 -4.92 7.38 7.65
N PHE A 38 -5.82 7.91 6.83
CA PHE A 38 -7.26 7.84 7.07
C PHE A 38 -7.78 6.40 7.06
N VAL A 39 -7.34 5.58 6.12
CA VAL A 39 -7.68 4.16 6.08
C VAL A 39 -7.17 3.48 7.35
N LEU A 40 -5.92 3.67 7.71
CA LEU A 40 -5.33 3.10 8.92
C LEU A 40 -6.11 3.52 10.18
N ALA A 41 -6.42 4.81 10.33
CA ALA A 41 -7.20 5.30 11.46
C ALA A 41 -8.61 4.70 11.48
N SER A 42 -9.27 4.58 10.32
CA SER A 42 -10.61 3.99 10.20
C SER A 42 -10.67 2.53 10.66
N PHE A 43 -9.61 1.77 10.49
CA PHE A 43 -9.53 0.38 10.97
C PHE A 43 -8.98 0.30 12.40
N ALA A 44 -7.97 1.10 12.74
CA ALA A 44 -7.33 1.06 14.05
C ALA A 44 -8.25 1.55 15.17
N VAL A 45 -8.99 2.65 14.95
CA VAL A 45 -9.85 3.23 15.99
C VAL A 45 -10.93 2.26 16.49
N PRO A 46 -11.72 1.59 15.64
CA PRO A 46 -12.67 0.59 16.10
C PRO A 46 -12.01 -0.59 16.82
N LEU A 47 -10.86 -1.08 16.34
CA LEU A 47 -10.14 -2.16 16.99
C LEU A 47 -9.67 -1.79 18.41
N PHE A 48 -9.18 -0.57 18.60
CA PHE A 48 -8.80 -0.06 19.92
C PHE A 48 -9.99 0.11 20.85
N LEU A 49 -11.10 0.68 20.33
CA LEU A 49 -12.30 0.95 21.14
C LEU A 49 -13.03 -0.33 21.58
N THR A 50 -12.99 -1.37 20.76
CA THR A 50 -13.65 -2.66 21.05
C THR A 50 -12.77 -3.63 21.85
N GLY A 51 -11.49 -3.30 22.09
CA GLY A 51 -10.52 -4.21 22.73
C GLY A 51 -10.22 -5.46 21.90
N SER A 52 -10.63 -5.47 20.62
CA SER A 52 -10.50 -6.65 19.76
C SER A 52 -9.05 -6.93 19.31
N LEU A 53 -8.09 -6.10 19.71
CA LEU A 53 -6.66 -6.38 19.51
C LEU A 53 -6.22 -7.61 20.30
N ASP A 54 -6.69 -7.77 21.54
CA ASP A 54 -6.40 -8.93 22.38
C ASP A 54 -6.99 -10.22 21.78
N SER A 55 -8.12 -10.09 21.04
CA SER A 55 -8.76 -11.20 20.33
C SER A 55 -7.98 -11.66 19.10
N LEU A 56 -7.14 -10.79 18.52
CA LEU A 56 -6.27 -11.17 17.38
C LEU A 56 -5.01 -11.93 17.85
N GLU A 57 -4.62 -11.77 19.12
CA GLU A 57 -3.45 -12.41 19.74
C GLU A 57 -3.81 -13.64 20.57
N GLY A 58 -5.03 -13.71 21.12
CA GLY A 58 -5.49 -14.76 22.04
C GLY A 58 -6.26 -15.87 21.35
N GLY A 59 -5.60 -17.00 21.17
CA GLY A 59 -6.12 -18.18 20.46
C GLY A 59 -7.21 -19.00 21.19
N GLN A 60 -8.34 -18.43 21.55
CA GLN A 60 -9.53 -19.20 21.98
C GLN A 60 -10.82 -18.42 21.72
N GLU A 61 -11.18 -18.26 20.45
CA GLU A 61 -12.48 -17.69 20.11
C GLU A 61 -13.12 -18.43 18.92
N ASN A 62 -14.46 -18.36 18.89
CA ASN A 62 -15.29 -19.07 17.92
C ASN A 62 -14.79 -18.92 16.48
N ALA A 63 -14.85 -19.98 15.69
CA ALA A 63 -14.41 -19.97 14.28
C ALA A 63 -14.97 -18.81 13.46
N ALA A 64 -16.17 -18.30 13.80
CA ALA A 64 -16.79 -17.15 13.17
C ALA A 64 -16.04 -15.82 13.43
N GLN A 65 -15.51 -15.63 14.64
CA GLN A 65 -14.71 -14.43 15.01
C GLN A 65 -13.37 -14.43 14.28
N ASN A 66 -12.74 -15.60 14.16
CA ASN A 66 -11.51 -15.75 13.38
C ASN A 66 -11.74 -15.43 11.89
N VAL A 67 -12.83 -15.89 11.29
CA VAL A 67 -13.16 -15.58 9.88
C VAL A 67 -13.40 -14.08 9.71
N LEU A 68 -14.11 -13.44 10.64
CA LEU A 68 -14.35 -12.00 10.59
C LEU A 68 -13.04 -11.20 10.67
N ALA A 69 -12.14 -11.58 11.58
CA ALA A 69 -10.83 -10.94 11.71
C ALA A 69 -10.01 -11.03 10.41
N TRP A 70 -9.99 -12.20 9.77
CA TRP A 70 -9.32 -12.37 8.47
C TRP A 70 -9.95 -11.56 7.36
N LEU A 71 -11.29 -11.44 7.33
CA LEU A 71 -11.99 -10.58 6.37
C LEU A 71 -11.66 -9.10 6.57
N VAL A 72 -11.62 -8.63 7.82
CA VAL A 72 -11.24 -7.26 8.16
C VAL A 72 -9.80 -6.98 7.75
N LEU A 73 -8.88 -7.90 8.04
CA LEU A 73 -7.48 -7.80 7.63
C LEU A 73 -7.34 -7.75 6.10
N PHE A 74 -8.06 -8.62 5.39
CA PHE A 74 -8.07 -8.63 3.93
C PHE A 74 -8.61 -7.32 3.35
N ALA A 75 -9.73 -6.81 3.90
CA ALA A 75 -10.32 -5.54 3.48
C ALA A 75 -9.35 -4.38 3.72
N PHE A 76 -8.64 -4.37 4.86
CA PHE A 76 -7.61 -3.39 5.17
C PHE A 76 -6.49 -3.39 4.14
N TYR A 77 -5.90 -4.56 3.83
CA TYR A 77 -4.87 -4.68 2.79
C TYR A 77 -5.40 -4.27 1.43
N PHE A 78 -6.60 -4.73 1.05
CA PHE A 78 -7.21 -4.40 -0.23
C PHE A 78 -7.38 -2.89 -0.41
N ILE A 79 -7.97 -2.20 0.58
CA ILE A 79 -8.21 -0.75 0.50
C ILE A 79 -6.88 0.02 0.46
N ASN A 80 -5.89 -0.36 1.27
CA ASN A 80 -4.57 0.28 1.25
C ASN A 80 -3.88 0.12 -0.11
N TYR A 81 -3.82 -1.10 -0.64
CA TYR A 81 -3.21 -1.33 -1.96
C TYR A 81 -3.98 -0.64 -3.08
N PHE A 82 -5.32 -0.58 -2.97
CA PHE A 82 -6.14 0.15 -3.93
C PHE A 82 -5.80 1.65 -3.93
N VAL A 83 -5.75 2.28 -2.77
CA VAL A 83 -5.38 3.69 -2.63
C VAL A 83 -3.99 3.95 -3.21
N ILE A 84 -2.98 3.17 -2.80
CA ILE A 84 -1.61 3.33 -3.26
C ILE A 84 -1.53 3.18 -4.78
N THR A 85 -2.14 2.12 -5.35
CA THR A 85 -2.09 1.83 -6.79
C THR A 85 -2.84 2.89 -7.59
N PHE A 86 -3.96 3.40 -7.08
CA PHE A 86 -4.73 4.45 -7.70
C PHE A 86 -3.93 5.75 -7.84
N PHE A 87 -3.35 6.23 -6.74
CA PHE A 87 -2.54 7.45 -6.77
C PHE A 87 -1.25 7.29 -7.59
N ASN A 88 -0.62 6.13 -7.55
CA ASN A 88 0.51 5.82 -8.42
C ASN A 88 0.12 5.82 -9.90
N SER A 89 -1.05 5.29 -10.24
CA SER A 89 -1.56 5.33 -11.62
C SER A 89 -1.83 6.76 -12.09
N ALA A 90 -2.39 7.61 -11.22
CA ALA A 90 -2.60 9.02 -11.51
C ALA A 90 -1.26 9.77 -11.69
N LEU A 91 -0.29 9.52 -10.82
CA LEU A 91 1.07 10.08 -10.94
C LEU A 91 1.74 9.71 -12.27
N VAL A 92 1.66 8.43 -12.65
CA VAL A 92 2.21 7.94 -13.92
C VAL A 92 1.50 8.61 -15.12
N GLY A 93 0.17 8.81 -15.02
CA GLY A 93 -0.60 9.55 -16.03
C GLY A 93 -0.05 10.97 -16.26
N CYS A 94 0.16 11.72 -15.19
CA CYS A 94 0.77 13.06 -15.25
C CYS A 94 2.20 13.01 -15.80
N ALA A 95 3.01 12.04 -15.36
CA ALA A 95 4.38 11.88 -15.85
C ALA A 95 4.43 11.64 -17.35
N VAL A 96 3.51 10.87 -17.91
CA VAL A 96 3.41 10.62 -19.36
C VAL A 96 3.04 11.90 -20.12
N ILE A 97 2.13 12.74 -19.59
CA ILE A 97 1.78 14.03 -20.21
C ILE A 97 3.01 14.95 -20.21
N ARG A 98 3.76 15.00 -19.09
CA ARG A 98 4.98 15.81 -18.98
C ARG A 98 6.07 15.37 -19.95
N LEU A 99 6.29 14.08 -20.09
CA LEU A 99 7.27 13.54 -21.06
C LEU A 99 6.92 13.85 -22.51
N LYS A 100 5.65 14.08 -22.82
CA LYS A 100 5.17 14.51 -24.13
C LYS A 100 5.26 16.03 -24.34
N GLY A 101 5.80 16.78 -23.37
CA GLY A 101 5.95 18.23 -23.42
C GLY A 101 4.70 19.02 -23.00
N GLY A 102 3.69 18.35 -22.44
CA GLY A 102 2.51 18.99 -21.86
C GLY A 102 2.76 19.48 -20.44
N ASP A 103 1.79 20.22 -19.90
CA ASP A 103 1.75 20.67 -18.51
C ASP A 103 0.60 19.97 -17.77
N PRO A 104 0.89 18.86 -17.06
CA PRO A 104 -0.15 18.05 -16.45
C PRO A 104 -0.71 18.73 -15.22
N THR A 105 -2.02 18.71 -15.05
CA THR A 105 -2.71 19.11 -13.83
C THR A 105 -3.04 17.90 -12.96
N VAL A 106 -3.33 18.13 -11.69
CA VAL A 106 -3.82 17.07 -10.77
C VAL A 106 -5.09 16.40 -11.33
N SER A 107 -5.95 17.19 -11.97
CA SER A 107 -7.18 16.69 -12.63
C SER A 107 -6.87 15.69 -13.74
N ASP A 108 -5.84 15.97 -14.56
CA ASP A 108 -5.44 15.08 -15.66
C ASP A 108 -4.93 13.72 -15.14
N GLY A 109 -4.25 13.73 -13.99
CA GLY A 109 -3.85 12.52 -13.30
C GLY A 109 -5.04 11.66 -12.90
N PHE A 110 -6.04 12.24 -12.25
CA PHE A 110 -7.26 11.53 -11.90
C PHE A 110 -8.01 11.03 -13.13
N HIS A 111 -8.17 11.85 -14.17
CA HIS A 111 -8.78 11.45 -15.43
C HIS A 111 -8.07 10.29 -16.12
N SER A 112 -6.76 10.17 -15.96
CA SER A 112 -6.00 9.05 -16.51
C SER A 112 -6.14 7.77 -15.68
N ALA A 113 -6.38 7.87 -14.37
CA ALA A 113 -6.52 6.74 -13.45
C ALA A 113 -7.96 6.17 -13.43
N LEU A 114 -8.98 7.03 -13.50
CA LEU A 114 -10.39 6.63 -13.41
C LEU A 114 -10.81 5.53 -14.41
N PRO A 115 -10.46 5.58 -15.70
CA PRO A 115 -10.82 4.51 -16.65
C PRO A 115 -10.16 3.16 -16.34
N ARG A 116 -9.12 3.18 -15.49
CA ARG A 116 -8.34 1.99 -15.11
C ARG A 116 -8.73 1.41 -13.75
N LEU A 117 -9.80 1.94 -13.13
CA LEU A 117 -10.27 1.45 -11.82
C LEU A 117 -10.47 -0.08 -11.76
N PRO A 118 -11.05 -0.76 -12.77
CA PRO A 118 -11.19 -2.21 -12.72
C PRO A 118 -9.85 -2.94 -12.67
N GLN A 119 -8.85 -2.46 -13.42
CA GLN A 119 -7.50 -3.03 -13.43
C GLN A 119 -6.78 -2.75 -12.10
N ILE A 120 -6.94 -1.54 -11.54
CA ILE A 120 -6.40 -1.16 -10.24
C ILE A 120 -7.01 -2.04 -9.14
N ALA A 121 -8.33 -2.24 -9.15
CA ALA A 121 -9.02 -3.09 -8.20
C ALA A 121 -8.55 -4.56 -8.31
N GLY A 122 -8.45 -5.08 -9.53
CA GLY A 122 -7.94 -6.44 -9.77
C GLY A 122 -6.51 -6.63 -9.25
N TRP A 123 -5.63 -5.66 -9.49
CA TRP A 123 -4.25 -5.69 -9.02
C TRP A 123 -4.16 -5.58 -7.50
N SER A 124 -4.99 -4.72 -6.90
CA SER A 124 -5.08 -4.57 -5.44
C SER A 124 -5.62 -5.84 -4.75
N LEU A 125 -6.53 -6.55 -5.41
CA LEU A 125 -7.04 -7.83 -4.93
C LEU A 125 -5.93 -8.89 -4.88
N VAL A 126 -5.13 -8.99 -5.94
CA VAL A 126 -3.97 -9.89 -5.98
C VAL A 126 -2.98 -9.51 -4.88
N ALA A 127 -2.63 -8.23 -4.75
CA ALA A 127 -1.69 -7.74 -3.74
C ALA A 127 -2.19 -8.00 -2.31
N ALA A 128 -3.48 -7.78 -2.04
CA ALA A 128 -4.08 -8.08 -0.74
C ALA A 128 -4.05 -9.58 -0.41
N THR A 129 -4.34 -10.43 -1.41
CA THR A 129 -4.27 -11.89 -1.24
C THR A 129 -2.84 -12.33 -0.89
N VAL A 130 -1.83 -11.81 -1.59
CA VAL A 130 -0.42 -12.09 -1.29
C VAL A 130 -0.05 -11.58 0.10
N GLY A 131 -0.50 -10.37 0.47
CA GLY A 131 -0.24 -9.79 1.80
C GLY A 131 -0.81 -10.65 2.94
N VAL A 132 -2.04 -11.13 2.80
CA VAL A 132 -2.66 -12.04 3.77
C VAL A 132 -1.93 -13.40 3.83
N LEU A 133 -1.56 -13.96 2.68
CA LEU A 133 -0.79 -15.21 2.63
C LEU A 133 0.56 -15.09 3.34
N LEU A 134 1.27 -13.98 3.12
CA LEU A 134 2.54 -13.71 3.81
C LEU A 134 2.33 -13.61 5.32
N LYS A 135 1.26 -12.95 5.77
CA LYS A 135 0.93 -12.86 7.20
C LYS A 135 0.63 -14.22 7.82
N VAL A 136 -0.06 -15.09 7.09
CA VAL A 136 -0.31 -16.49 7.53
C VAL A 136 1.00 -17.27 7.65
N ILE A 137 1.92 -17.10 6.71
CA ILE A 137 3.22 -17.79 6.74
C ILE A 137 4.05 -17.25 7.93
N GLU A 138 4.09 -15.94 8.13
CA GLU A 138 4.79 -15.30 9.23
C GLU A 138 4.28 -15.81 10.59
N SER A 139 2.97 -15.82 10.82
CA SER A 139 2.37 -16.31 12.06
C SER A 139 2.65 -17.80 12.34
N ARG A 140 2.81 -18.60 11.29
CA ARG A 140 3.22 -20.00 11.43
C ARG A 140 4.69 -20.15 11.77
N SER A 141 5.55 -19.32 11.19
CA SER A 141 7.01 -19.32 11.45
C SER A 141 7.33 -18.93 12.88
N GLU A 142 6.64 -17.94 13.45
CA GLU A 142 6.80 -17.53 14.85
C GLU A 142 6.43 -18.65 15.81
N ARG A 143 5.31 -19.35 15.60
CA ARG A 143 4.90 -20.51 16.43
C ARG A 143 5.90 -21.67 16.39
N VAL A 144 6.52 -21.90 15.24
CA VAL A 144 7.57 -22.93 15.10
C VAL A 144 8.83 -22.51 15.86
N GLY A 145 9.19 -21.23 15.80
CA GLY A 145 10.32 -20.67 16.55
C GLY A 145 10.14 -20.77 18.07
N GLU A 146 8.95 -20.44 18.58
CA GLU A 146 8.61 -20.57 20.00
C GLU A 146 8.61 -22.03 20.47
N MET A 147 8.10 -22.95 19.64
CA MET A 147 8.09 -24.39 19.95
C MET A 147 9.50 -24.97 20.02
N VAL A 148 10.41 -24.52 19.15
CA VAL A 148 11.82 -24.94 19.16
C VAL A 148 12.56 -24.30 20.35
N ALA A 149 12.29 -23.04 20.67
CA ALA A 149 12.90 -22.36 21.83
C ALA A 149 12.43 -22.93 23.17
N GLY A 150 11.19 -23.45 23.23
CA GLY A 150 10.66 -24.12 24.44
C GLY A 150 11.15 -25.57 24.63
N LEU A 151 11.84 -26.13 23.62
CA LEU A 151 12.42 -27.49 23.65
C LEU A 151 13.91 -27.50 24.01
N LEU A 152 14.55 -26.34 24.03
CA LEU A 152 15.96 -26.13 24.42
C LEU A 152 16.07 -25.54 25.82
#